data_60f9f7919ff33f1e352d363e69ebbdc2
#
_entry.id   60f9f7919ff33f1e352d363e69ebbdc2
#
_cell.length_a   1.000
_cell.length_b   1.000
_cell.length_c   1.000
_cell.angle_alpha   90.00
_cell.angle_beta   90.00
_cell.angle_gamma   90.00
#
_symmetry.space_group_name_H-M   'P 1'
#
loop_
_entity.id
_entity.type
_entity.pdbx_description
1 polymer ?
#
loop_
_entity_poly.entity_id
_entity_poly.type
_entity_poly.pdbx_seq_one_letter_code
_entity_poly.pdbx_strand_id
1 'polypeptide(L)'
;ASKNGDRLAALPIAAESVTTSGISAGGYMAVQFHVAHSSLGSGVGVVAAGPYYCAENSLRHALGRCMKGDEPIAVDELAGLTSEFALAGRIDPIANLANDRVWIFRGGADPVVAKPVVDALQAYYELFVDPHGVQRNELAGAGHTFPAAAENLQDCGKTATPFVGSCG
;
A
#
# COMPACT_ATOMS: atom_id res chain seq x y z
N ALA A 1 15.82 12.58 37.33
CA ALA A 1 15.38 13.76 36.60
C ALA A 1 14.81 13.27 35.25
N SER A 2 13.49 13.24 35.13
CA SER A 2 12.79 12.98 33.88
C SER A 2 13.07 14.16 32.94
N LYS A 3 13.79 13.93 31.84
CA LYS A 3 13.84 14.89 30.75
C LYS A 3 12.44 14.91 30.13
N ASN A 4 11.67 15.95 30.39
CA ASN A 4 10.52 16.27 29.55
C ASN A 4 11.05 16.46 28.13
N GLY A 5 10.91 15.45 27.30
CA GLY A 5 11.12 15.63 25.87
C GLY A 5 10.15 16.71 25.40
N ASP A 6 10.66 17.72 24.69
CA ASP A 6 9.85 18.79 24.14
C ASP A 6 8.72 18.16 23.30
N ARG A 7 7.49 18.30 23.78
CA ARG A 7 6.32 17.92 23.00
C ARG A 7 6.22 18.87 21.81
N LEU A 8 6.01 18.32 20.63
CA LEU A 8 5.67 19.14 19.48
C LEU A 8 4.45 20.00 19.83
N ALA A 9 4.48 21.27 19.40
CA ALA A 9 3.32 22.14 19.51
C ALA A 9 2.14 21.51 18.74
N ALA A 10 0.93 21.72 19.24
CA ALA A 10 -0.27 21.30 18.52
C ALA A 10 -0.33 22.07 17.18
N LEU A 11 -0.34 21.33 16.09
CA LEU A 11 -0.49 21.89 14.75
C LEU A 11 -1.94 21.73 14.29
N PRO A 12 -2.49 22.70 13.54
CA PRO A 12 -3.80 22.55 12.90
C PRO A 12 -3.66 21.57 11.72
N ILE A 13 -3.80 20.27 11.99
CA ILE A 13 -3.78 19.24 10.97
C ILE A 13 -5.21 18.98 10.52
N ALA A 14 -5.44 19.06 9.20
CA ALA A 14 -6.67 18.62 8.59
C ALA A 14 -6.62 17.08 8.51
N ALA A 15 -7.33 16.40 9.42
CA ALA A 15 -7.31 14.93 9.51
C ALA A 15 -7.76 14.29 8.19
N GLU A 16 -8.69 14.92 7.50
CA GLU A 16 -9.21 14.52 6.18
C GLU A 16 -8.18 14.62 5.04
N SER A 17 -7.01 15.20 5.29
CA SER A 17 -5.91 15.28 4.31
C SER A 17 -4.74 14.33 4.61
N VAL A 18 -4.87 13.47 5.60
CA VAL A 18 -3.83 12.50 5.93
C VAL A 18 -3.76 11.41 4.87
N THR A 19 -2.57 11.17 4.35
CA THR A 19 -2.29 10.06 3.44
C THR A 19 -1.15 9.20 3.98
N THR A 20 -1.15 7.92 3.61
CA THR A 20 -0.08 6.99 3.94
C THR A 20 0.60 6.48 2.68
N SER A 21 1.88 6.17 2.75
CA SER A 21 2.56 5.55 1.62
C SER A 21 3.70 4.63 2.06
N GLY A 22 4.05 3.70 1.19
CA GLY A 22 5.18 2.83 1.45
C GLY A 22 5.53 1.92 0.30
N ILE A 23 6.73 1.34 0.37
CA ILE A 23 7.22 0.31 -0.55
C ILE A 23 7.32 -1.04 0.14
N SER A 24 7.02 -2.13 -0.56
CA SER A 24 7.23 -3.51 -0.09
C SER A 24 6.53 -3.74 1.25
N ALA A 25 7.22 -4.16 2.30
CA ALA A 25 6.65 -4.28 3.65
C ALA A 25 5.98 -2.98 4.13
N GLY A 26 6.57 -1.81 3.81
CA GLY A 26 5.96 -0.50 4.09
C GLY A 26 4.71 -0.25 3.26
N GLY A 27 4.65 -0.72 2.01
CA GLY A 27 3.46 -0.68 1.17
C GLY A 27 2.33 -1.55 1.73
N TYR A 28 2.67 -2.76 2.17
CA TYR A 28 1.70 -3.63 2.88
C TYR A 28 1.18 -2.97 4.15
N MET A 29 2.07 -2.36 4.95
CA MET A 29 1.65 -1.66 6.17
C MET A 29 0.77 -0.45 5.84
N ALA A 30 1.08 0.31 4.78
CA ALA A 30 0.25 1.43 4.33
C ALA A 30 -1.18 0.96 3.95
N VAL A 31 -1.30 -0.18 3.25
CA VAL A 31 -2.59 -0.80 2.92
C VAL A 31 -3.32 -1.24 4.18
N GLN A 32 -2.63 -1.94 5.11
CA GLN A 32 -3.25 -2.37 6.38
C GLN A 32 -3.78 -1.17 7.17
N PHE A 33 -2.97 -0.10 7.28
CA PHE A 33 -3.37 1.10 7.99
C PHE A 33 -4.55 1.81 7.32
N HIS A 34 -4.48 2.01 6.00
CA HIS A 34 -5.52 2.70 5.23
C HIS A 34 -6.88 2.01 5.32
N VAL A 35 -6.91 0.67 5.22
CA VAL A 35 -8.16 -0.10 5.32
C VAL A 35 -8.64 -0.21 6.76
N ALA A 36 -7.75 -0.49 7.71
CA ALA A 36 -8.16 -0.70 9.10
C ALA A 36 -8.57 0.60 9.82
N HIS A 37 -8.01 1.74 9.41
CA HIS A 37 -8.24 3.06 9.98
C HIS A 37 -8.74 4.04 8.93
N SER A 38 -9.70 3.62 8.13
CA SER A 38 -10.24 4.39 7.00
C SER A 38 -10.91 5.71 7.40
N SER A 39 -11.20 5.93 8.67
CA SER A 39 -11.69 7.20 9.19
C SER A 39 -10.59 8.27 9.37
N LEU A 40 -9.31 7.90 9.31
CA LEU A 40 -8.19 8.78 9.64
C LEU A 40 -7.51 9.38 8.41
N GLY A 41 -7.80 8.88 7.21
CA GLY A 41 -7.10 9.28 6.01
C GLY A 41 -8.00 9.46 4.81
N SER A 42 -7.45 10.03 3.74
CA SER A 42 -8.13 10.26 2.46
C SER A 42 -7.41 9.60 1.28
N GLY A 43 -6.38 8.80 1.55
CA GLY A 43 -5.72 8.07 0.49
C GLY A 43 -4.42 7.36 0.86
N VAL A 44 -3.95 6.53 -0.07
CA VAL A 44 -2.78 5.70 0.09
C VAL A 44 -1.93 5.64 -1.19
N GLY A 45 -0.61 5.70 -1.01
CA GLY A 45 0.39 5.44 -2.06
C GLY A 45 1.08 4.09 -1.84
N VAL A 46 0.88 3.14 -2.73
CA VAL A 46 1.40 1.78 -2.57
C VAL A 46 2.40 1.45 -3.66
N VAL A 47 3.62 1.14 -3.27
CA VAL A 47 4.68 0.71 -4.18
C VAL A 47 5.00 -0.76 -3.92
N ALA A 48 4.83 -1.59 -4.93
CA ALA A 48 5.21 -3.01 -4.90
C ALA A 48 4.70 -3.75 -3.65
N ALA A 49 3.37 -3.83 -3.50
CA ALA A 49 2.71 -4.56 -2.42
C ALA A 49 1.36 -5.16 -2.90
N GLY A 50 0.73 -5.95 -2.06
CA GLY A 50 -0.54 -6.63 -2.32
C GLY A 50 -1.68 -6.12 -1.44
N PRO A 51 -2.88 -6.75 -1.56
CA PRO A 51 -4.10 -6.33 -0.89
C PRO A 51 -4.07 -6.47 0.64
N TYR A 52 -5.05 -5.85 1.27
CA TYR A 52 -5.30 -5.99 2.69
C TYR A 52 -5.47 -7.46 3.08
N TYR A 53 -4.91 -7.83 4.21
CA TYR A 53 -4.98 -9.17 4.80
C TYR A 53 -4.46 -10.31 3.88
N CYS A 54 -3.71 -10.01 2.82
CA CYS A 54 -3.20 -10.98 1.85
C CYS A 54 -2.52 -12.19 2.50
N ALA A 55 -1.74 -11.97 3.55
CA ALA A 55 -0.99 -13.02 4.22
C ALA A 55 -1.83 -13.91 5.15
N GLU A 56 -3.02 -13.49 5.57
CA GLU A 56 -3.92 -14.24 6.46
C GLU A 56 -3.19 -14.81 7.70
N ASN A 57 -2.31 -14.02 8.31
CA ASN A 57 -1.44 -14.40 9.43
C ASN A 57 -0.48 -15.57 9.13
N SER A 58 -0.22 -15.89 7.86
CA SER A 58 0.66 -16.96 7.43
C SER A 58 1.95 -16.40 6.82
N LEU A 59 3.10 -16.74 7.40
CA LEU A 59 4.40 -16.39 6.83
C LEU A 59 4.60 -17.05 5.44
N ARG A 60 4.07 -18.25 5.23
CA ARG A 60 4.10 -18.92 3.93
C ARG A 60 3.37 -18.10 2.88
N HIS A 61 2.14 -17.63 3.18
CA HIS A 61 1.39 -16.78 2.26
C HIS A 61 2.10 -15.43 2.04
N ALA A 62 2.67 -14.84 3.10
CA ALA A 62 3.40 -13.58 2.97
C ALA A 62 4.57 -13.68 1.99
N LEU A 63 5.40 -14.72 2.08
CA LEU A 63 6.58 -14.91 1.25
C LEU A 63 6.29 -15.58 -0.11
N GLY A 64 5.21 -16.34 -0.20
CA GLY A 64 4.74 -17.02 -1.41
C GLY A 64 3.77 -16.13 -2.22
N ARG A 65 2.48 -16.41 -2.10
CA ARG A 65 1.45 -15.75 -2.93
C ARG A 65 1.43 -14.22 -2.83
N CYS A 66 1.73 -13.64 -1.65
CA CYS A 66 1.71 -12.19 -1.45
C CYS A 66 3.02 -11.49 -1.87
N MET A 67 4.06 -12.21 -2.20
CA MET A 67 5.32 -11.63 -2.70
C MET A 67 5.66 -12.17 -4.08
N LYS A 68 5.71 -13.50 -4.23
CA LYS A 68 6.11 -14.15 -5.48
C LYS A 68 4.95 -14.39 -6.45
N GLY A 69 3.70 -14.32 -5.95
CA GLY A 69 2.53 -14.63 -6.78
C GLY A 69 2.51 -16.07 -7.26
N ASP A 70 3.08 -17.00 -6.46
CA ASP A 70 3.17 -18.43 -6.77
C ASP A 70 1.83 -19.16 -6.64
N GLU A 71 0.87 -18.57 -5.95
CA GLU A 71 -0.52 -19.02 -5.85
C GLU A 71 -1.45 -17.82 -6.14
N PRO A 72 -2.64 -18.03 -6.73
CA PRO A 72 -3.62 -16.98 -6.92
C PRO A 72 -4.05 -16.33 -5.59
N ILE A 73 -4.29 -15.02 -5.63
CA ILE A 73 -4.88 -14.27 -4.52
C ILE A 73 -6.39 -14.20 -4.77
N ALA A 74 -7.18 -14.80 -3.88
CA ALA A 74 -8.64 -14.80 -3.93
C ALA A 74 -9.17 -13.43 -3.45
N VAL A 75 -9.19 -12.44 -4.35
CA VAL A 75 -9.53 -11.04 -4.04
C VAL A 75 -10.91 -10.92 -3.41
N ASP A 76 -11.90 -11.64 -3.94
CA ASP A 76 -13.29 -11.62 -3.43
C ASP A 76 -13.39 -12.18 -2.01
N GLU A 77 -12.59 -13.21 -1.68
CA GLU A 77 -12.53 -13.76 -0.32
C GLU A 77 -11.92 -12.76 0.65
N LEU A 78 -10.82 -12.08 0.26
CA LEU A 78 -10.22 -11.03 1.08
C LEU A 78 -11.17 -9.85 1.28
N ALA A 79 -11.94 -9.47 0.26
CA ALA A 79 -12.95 -8.42 0.36
C ALA A 79 -14.10 -8.83 1.29
N GLY A 80 -14.52 -10.09 1.24
CA GLY A 80 -15.49 -10.67 2.16
C GLY A 80 -15.01 -10.59 3.61
N LEU A 81 -13.77 -11.04 3.88
CA LEU A 81 -13.14 -10.95 5.21
C LEU A 81 -13.02 -9.50 5.70
N THR A 82 -12.67 -8.57 4.82
CA THR A 82 -12.61 -7.14 5.15
C THR A 82 -13.96 -6.63 5.60
N SER A 83 -15.02 -7.00 4.87
CA SER A 83 -16.41 -6.64 5.22
C SER A 83 -16.84 -7.23 6.57
N GLU A 84 -16.48 -8.48 6.83
CA GLU A 84 -16.74 -9.14 8.13
C GLU A 84 -16.01 -8.43 9.27
N PHE A 85 -14.74 -8.04 9.07
CA PHE A 85 -13.98 -7.31 10.08
C PHE A 85 -14.60 -5.95 10.40
N ALA A 86 -15.08 -5.23 9.38
CA ALA A 86 -15.78 -3.96 9.57
C ALA A 86 -17.12 -4.14 10.31
N LEU A 87 -17.94 -5.12 9.92
CA LEU A 87 -19.20 -5.42 10.59
C LEU A 87 -18.99 -5.84 12.05
N ALA A 88 -17.89 -6.52 12.35
CA ALA A 88 -17.52 -6.91 13.70
C ALA A 88 -16.87 -5.77 14.53
N GLY A 89 -16.70 -4.57 13.96
CA GLY A 89 -16.05 -3.43 14.61
C GLY A 89 -14.54 -3.63 14.87
N ARG A 90 -13.90 -4.54 14.13
CA ARG A 90 -12.46 -4.81 14.25
C ARG A 90 -11.60 -3.82 13.44
N ILE A 91 -12.21 -3.21 12.44
CA ILE A 91 -11.68 -2.12 11.63
C ILE A 91 -12.77 -1.06 11.44
N ASP A 92 -12.40 0.09 10.93
CA ASP A 92 -13.33 1.16 10.60
C ASP A 92 -14.32 0.74 9.49
N PRO A 93 -15.46 1.44 9.36
CA PRO A 93 -16.43 1.17 8.28
C PRO A 93 -15.78 1.31 6.90
N ILE A 94 -15.85 0.26 6.09
CA ILE A 94 -15.25 0.25 4.74
C ILE A 94 -15.87 1.27 3.78
N ALA A 95 -17.08 1.75 4.07
CA ALA A 95 -17.71 2.82 3.31
C ALA A 95 -16.90 4.13 3.31
N ASN A 96 -16.02 4.33 4.28
CA ASN A 96 -15.12 5.49 4.32
C ASN A 96 -14.16 5.51 3.12
N LEU A 97 -13.78 4.33 2.59
CA LEU A 97 -12.86 4.20 1.46
C LEU A 97 -13.45 4.72 0.13
N ALA A 98 -14.76 4.86 0.02
CA ALA A 98 -15.44 5.09 -1.26
C ALA A 98 -14.93 6.32 -2.04
N ASN A 99 -14.54 7.38 -1.35
CA ASN A 99 -14.05 8.63 -1.97
C ASN A 99 -12.53 8.83 -1.85
N ASP A 100 -11.81 7.85 -1.34
CA ASP A 100 -10.38 7.94 -1.13
C ASP A 100 -9.60 7.89 -2.44
N ARG A 101 -8.32 8.27 -2.37
CA ARG A 101 -7.39 8.21 -3.51
C ARG A 101 -6.36 7.13 -3.28
N VAL A 102 -6.26 6.23 -4.24
CA VAL A 102 -5.30 5.12 -4.21
C VAL A 102 -4.35 5.26 -5.38
N TRP A 103 -3.08 5.43 -5.09
CA TRP A 103 -2.04 5.42 -6.10
C TRP A 103 -1.19 4.17 -5.96
N ILE A 104 -1.08 3.40 -7.02
CA ILE A 104 -0.34 2.14 -7.06
C ILE A 104 0.80 2.28 -8.05
N PHE A 105 2.01 1.93 -7.63
CA PHE A 105 3.16 1.86 -8.53
C PHE A 105 3.80 0.48 -8.49
N ARG A 106 4.21 0.02 -9.68
CA ARG A 106 4.99 -1.20 -9.86
C ARG A 106 6.15 -0.95 -10.81
N GLY A 107 7.35 -1.40 -10.44
CA GLY A 107 8.45 -1.53 -11.39
C GLY A 107 8.22 -2.74 -12.31
N GLY A 108 8.29 -2.52 -13.63
CA GLY A 108 8.11 -3.61 -14.60
C GLY A 108 9.19 -4.69 -14.50
N ALA A 109 10.40 -4.32 -14.05
CA ALA A 109 11.53 -5.21 -13.79
C ALA A 109 11.70 -5.58 -12.29
N ASP A 110 10.66 -5.41 -11.47
CA ASP A 110 10.70 -5.74 -10.04
C ASP A 110 10.90 -7.24 -9.82
N PRO A 111 12.03 -7.68 -9.23
CA PRO A 111 12.32 -9.09 -8.98
C PRO A 111 11.77 -9.59 -7.63
N VAL A 112 11.18 -8.73 -6.81
CA VAL A 112 10.76 -9.01 -5.43
C VAL A 112 9.26 -9.24 -5.34
N VAL A 113 8.46 -8.29 -5.84
CA VAL A 113 7.00 -8.39 -5.81
C VAL A 113 6.46 -8.61 -7.22
N ALA A 114 5.87 -9.77 -7.42
CA ALA A 114 5.38 -10.19 -8.73
C ALA A 114 4.16 -9.39 -9.20
N LYS A 115 4.02 -9.22 -10.51
CA LYS A 115 2.90 -8.51 -11.12
C LYS A 115 1.52 -8.97 -10.65
N PRO A 116 1.20 -10.28 -10.56
CA PRO A 116 -0.11 -10.73 -10.10
C PRO A 116 -0.50 -10.25 -8.71
N VAL A 117 0.48 -10.00 -7.83
CA VAL A 117 0.24 -9.47 -6.48
C VAL A 117 -0.27 -8.04 -6.53
N VAL A 118 0.34 -7.22 -7.39
CA VAL A 118 -0.07 -5.82 -7.58
C VAL A 118 -1.37 -5.72 -8.38
N ASP A 119 -1.60 -6.65 -9.30
CA ASP A 119 -2.88 -6.77 -10.01
C ASP A 119 -4.02 -7.06 -9.01
N ALA A 120 -3.79 -7.97 -8.06
CA ALA A 120 -4.74 -8.27 -6.99
C ALA A 120 -4.99 -7.08 -6.05
N LEU A 121 -3.96 -6.27 -5.76
CA LEU A 121 -4.13 -5.03 -4.99
C LEU A 121 -5.06 -4.04 -5.69
N GLN A 122 -4.86 -3.82 -6.99
CA GLN A 122 -5.72 -2.94 -7.77
C GLN A 122 -7.16 -3.45 -7.76
N ALA A 123 -7.37 -4.72 -8.12
CA ALA A 123 -8.69 -5.34 -8.12
C ALA A 123 -9.38 -5.26 -6.76
N TYR A 124 -8.62 -5.44 -5.67
CA TYR A 124 -9.14 -5.29 -4.31
C TYR A 124 -9.67 -3.88 -4.03
N TYR A 125 -8.89 -2.85 -4.36
CA TYR A 125 -9.33 -1.47 -4.12
C TYR A 125 -10.50 -1.06 -5.01
N GLU A 126 -10.58 -1.55 -6.24
CA GLU A 126 -11.69 -1.29 -7.17
C GLU A 126 -13.04 -1.82 -6.65
N LEU A 127 -13.05 -2.71 -5.64
CA LEU A 127 -14.28 -3.16 -4.97
C LEU A 127 -14.82 -2.15 -3.94
N PHE A 128 -13.98 -1.25 -3.44
CA PHE A 128 -14.32 -0.36 -2.32
C PHE A 128 -14.21 1.13 -2.62
N VAL A 129 -13.38 1.49 -3.56
CA VAL A 129 -13.06 2.88 -3.93
C VAL A 129 -13.72 3.20 -5.26
N ASP A 130 -14.18 4.46 -5.43
CA ASP A 130 -14.68 4.92 -6.73
C ASP A 130 -13.64 4.62 -7.83
N PRO A 131 -14.05 4.10 -9.00
CA PRO A 131 -13.14 3.74 -10.08
C PRO A 131 -12.19 4.86 -10.53
N HIS A 132 -12.61 6.13 -10.41
CA HIS A 132 -11.75 7.28 -10.68
C HIS A 132 -10.78 7.60 -9.53
N GLY A 133 -10.95 6.97 -8.37
CA GLY A 133 -10.10 7.09 -7.19
C GLY A 133 -8.85 6.21 -7.25
N VAL A 134 -8.86 5.14 -8.04
CA VAL A 134 -7.74 4.20 -8.15
C VAL A 134 -6.91 4.52 -9.39
N GLN A 135 -5.65 4.87 -9.19
CA GLN A 135 -4.68 5.11 -10.25
C GLN A 135 -3.50 4.16 -10.15
N ARG A 136 -3.15 3.51 -11.26
CA ARG A 136 -1.97 2.65 -11.35
C ARG A 136 -0.98 3.15 -12.37
N ASN A 137 0.29 3.12 -12.00
CA ASN A 137 1.43 3.39 -12.86
C ASN A 137 2.39 2.21 -12.86
N GLU A 138 2.92 1.88 -14.03
CA GLU A 138 3.95 0.86 -14.20
C GLU A 138 5.07 1.42 -15.10
N LEU A 139 6.31 1.28 -14.70
CA LEU A 139 7.47 1.67 -15.48
C LEU A 139 8.30 0.44 -15.81
N ALA A 140 8.38 0.09 -17.08
CA ALA A 140 8.96 -1.18 -17.56
C ALA A 140 10.37 -1.47 -17.06
N GLY A 141 11.24 -0.46 -17.01
CA GLY A 141 12.63 -0.59 -16.57
C GLY A 141 12.87 -0.43 -15.07
N ALA A 142 11.85 -0.06 -14.30
CA ALA A 142 12.00 0.13 -12.86
C ALA A 142 12.13 -1.21 -12.13
N GLY A 143 13.04 -1.27 -11.17
CA GLY A 143 13.18 -2.39 -10.25
C GLY A 143 12.28 -2.27 -9.02
N HIS A 144 12.67 -2.94 -7.93
CA HIS A 144 12.01 -2.81 -6.63
C HIS A 144 12.47 -1.53 -5.94
N THR A 145 11.87 -0.40 -6.31
CA THR A 145 12.28 0.93 -5.86
C THR A 145 11.08 1.85 -5.69
N PHE A 146 11.18 2.77 -4.74
CA PHE A 146 10.23 3.88 -4.61
C PHE A 146 10.58 4.93 -5.68
N PRO A 147 9.68 5.26 -6.61
CA PRO A 147 9.99 6.21 -7.68
C PRO A 147 10.07 7.63 -7.13
N ALA A 148 11.11 8.34 -7.50
CA ALA A 148 11.29 9.75 -7.17
C ALA A 148 11.85 10.51 -8.37
N ALA A 149 11.46 11.79 -8.47
CA ALA A 149 11.98 12.73 -9.46
C ALA A 149 13.03 13.64 -8.80
N ALA A 150 14.15 13.06 -8.39
CA ALA A 150 15.22 13.81 -7.74
C ALA A 150 16.60 13.44 -8.35
N GLU A 151 17.49 14.42 -8.39
CA GLU A 151 18.88 14.20 -8.81
C GLU A 151 19.67 13.46 -7.73
N ASN A 152 20.73 12.78 -8.13
CA ASN A 152 21.66 12.05 -7.25
C ASN A 152 21.06 10.82 -6.52
N LEU A 153 19.92 10.33 -6.96
CA LEU A 153 19.40 9.03 -6.54
C LEU A 153 20.03 7.90 -7.37
N GLN A 154 19.89 6.67 -6.89
CA GLN A 154 20.27 5.51 -7.68
C GLN A 154 19.40 5.39 -8.94
N ASP A 155 19.91 4.65 -9.94
CA ASP A 155 19.15 4.29 -11.13
C ASP A 155 17.84 3.59 -10.76
N CYS A 156 16.75 3.95 -11.46
CA CYS A 156 15.41 3.42 -11.22
C CYS A 156 15.30 1.89 -11.37
N GLY A 157 16.16 1.29 -12.22
CA GLY A 157 16.22 -0.17 -12.40
C GLY A 157 16.86 -0.93 -11.25
N LYS A 158 17.52 -0.24 -10.32
CA LYS A 158 18.21 -0.90 -9.21
C LYS A 158 17.25 -1.32 -8.09
N THR A 159 17.45 -2.55 -7.62
CA THR A 159 16.82 -3.11 -6.42
C THR A 159 17.87 -3.18 -5.31
N ALA A 160 18.11 -2.06 -4.64
CA ALA A 160 19.13 -1.93 -3.59
C ALA A 160 18.79 -0.79 -2.63
N THR A 161 19.33 -0.85 -1.41
CA THR A 161 19.25 0.25 -0.44
C THR A 161 19.79 1.55 -1.05
N PRO A 162 19.10 2.70 -0.90
CA PRO A 162 17.95 2.95 0.00
C PRO A 162 16.57 2.62 -0.61
N PHE A 163 16.47 1.90 -1.71
CA PHE A 163 15.23 1.57 -2.42
C PHE A 163 14.42 2.80 -2.87
N VAL A 164 15.10 3.87 -3.19
CA VAL A 164 14.58 5.09 -3.80
C VAL A 164 15.37 5.37 -5.07
N GLY A 165 14.69 5.39 -6.21
CA GLY A 165 15.32 5.52 -7.53
C GLY A 165 14.83 6.75 -8.29
N SER A 166 15.74 7.35 -9.08
CA SER A 166 15.38 8.39 -10.05
C SER A 166 14.68 7.73 -11.24
N CYS A 167 13.37 7.96 -11.35
CA CYS A 167 12.53 7.32 -12.34
C CYS A 167 11.94 8.30 -13.39
N GLY A 168 12.51 9.50 -13.51
CA GLY A 168 12.10 10.54 -14.46
C GLY A 168 11.39 11.70 -13.81
#